data_073d01d4850548519f15ef4deeff6cb3
#
_entry.id   073d01d4850548519f15ef4deeff6cb3
#
_cell.length_a   1.000
_cell.length_b   1.000
_cell.length_c   1.000
_cell.angle_alpha   90.00
_cell.angle_beta   90.00
_cell.angle_gamma   90.00
#
_symmetry.space_group_name_H-M   'P 1'
#
loop_
_entity.id
_entity.type
_entity.pdbx_description
1 polymer ?
#
loop_
_entity_poly.entity_id
_entity_poly.type
_entity_poly.pdbx_seq_one_letter_code
_entity_poly.pdbx_strand_id
1 'polypeptide(L)'
;MKSFRNKFLATAVLSVMASAALVACGGGSSGTPAASTATTPATGTPATGATPAIDTPAAGSTPVASVPADLISIASGAVATAAGAKLIAGASSDEEVYNLAADIGDSWQLILNNKTNTYVMRVLNSQYGLTSTTSAGFTKTTVGSITTISGTTGSALSVQLDTRTKTLAGNATVGSKKATVSGSGYNVTDTKLLSGNYFFVGAARNVTNGQFRENIAGSFIVAANGVDITVCDKGIVVNNACAAIPNSGVQIISSKLLKVSRDSITGVLMLKDGTKDFGILHVSAGDRGPVLIIDRFGINDDNVLRTGVIFAGKPAKLAGTEFNGTFNCSVNGIDSAIAVITGNTYTVKDVQRNTNNTGTLQFNKVPSNNGLLAIDLDGAVIAKNVDETLAQASVGLPLSSSLAVLSRGDGTLDICRRAS
;
A
#
# COMPACT_ATOMS: atom_id res chain seq x y z
N MET A 1 -50.27 21.03 1.03
CA MET A 1 -50.44 19.97 2.05
C MET A 1 -51.06 18.74 1.41
N LYS A 2 -50.25 17.74 1.02
CA LYS A 2 -50.68 16.38 0.72
C LYS A 2 -49.52 15.44 1.07
N SER A 3 -49.77 14.64 2.10
CA SER A 3 -48.92 13.58 2.64
C SER A 3 -48.81 12.43 1.64
N PHE A 4 -47.57 12.03 1.28
CA PHE A 4 -47.31 10.76 0.61
C PHE A 4 -46.60 9.84 1.59
N ARG A 5 -47.36 8.89 2.14
CA ARG A 5 -46.86 7.71 2.83
C ARG A 5 -46.48 6.68 1.76
N ASN A 6 -45.21 6.33 1.62
CA ASN A 6 -44.79 5.17 0.88
C ASN A 6 -44.46 4.02 1.86
N LYS A 7 -45.20 2.94 1.66
CA LYS A 7 -45.05 1.67 2.33
C LYS A 7 -43.82 0.92 1.77
N PHE A 8 -42.88 0.58 2.62
CA PHE A 8 -41.85 -0.37 2.27
C PHE A 8 -42.37 -1.79 2.44
N LEU A 9 -42.41 -2.52 1.32
CA LEU A 9 -42.54 -4.00 1.33
C LEU A 9 -41.15 -4.61 1.58
N ALA A 10 -41.05 -5.31 2.67
CA ALA A 10 -39.90 -6.19 2.94
C ALA A 10 -40.12 -7.53 2.21
N THR A 11 -39.25 -7.84 1.27
CA THR A 11 -39.20 -9.17 0.65
C THR A 11 -37.98 -9.91 1.25
N ALA A 12 -38.26 -10.83 2.16
CA ALA A 12 -37.28 -11.78 2.66
C ALA A 12 -37.06 -12.89 1.62
N VAL A 13 -35.83 -13.03 1.13
CA VAL A 13 -35.40 -14.20 0.33
C VAL A 13 -34.59 -15.12 1.22
N LEU A 14 -35.18 -16.26 1.54
CA LEU A 14 -34.57 -17.38 2.23
C LEU A 14 -33.71 -18.16 1.21
N SER A 15 -32.39 -18.18 1.36
CA SER A 15 -31.50 -19.05 0.59
C SER A 15 -31.21 -20.31 1.40
N VAL A 16 -31.71 -21.42 0.91
CA VAL A 16 -31.47 -22.78 1.42
C VAL A 16 -30.08 -23.23 0.97
N MET A 17 -29.21 -23.54 1.92
CA MET A 17 -27.93 -24.23 1.70
C MET A 17 -28.20 -25.74 1.57
N ALA A 18 -27.94 -26.31 0.39
CA ALA A 18 -27.88 -27.74 0.18
C ALA A 18 -26.44 -28.23 0.27
N SER A 19 -26.11 -28.92 1.34
CA SER A 19 -24.84 -29.61 1.54
C SER A 19 -24.90 -30.95 0.84
N ALA A 20 -24.05 -31.21 -0.16
CA ALA A 20 -23.83 -32.52 -0.74
C ALA A 20 -22.52 -33.11 -0.22
N ALA A 21 -22.60 -34.06 0.69
CA ALA A 21 -21.52 -34.93 1.10
C ALA A 21 -21.36 -36.04 0.08
N LEU A 22 -20.20 -36.21 -0.53
CA LEU A 22 -19.84 -37.40 -1.31
C LEU A 22 -18.74 -38.15 -0.56
N VAL A 23 -19.17 -39.26 0.01
CA VAL A 23 -18.31 -40.35 0.50
C VAL A 23 -17.94 -41.24 -0.70
N ALA A 24 -16.64 -41.42 -0.93
CA ALA A 24 -16.16 -42.48 -1.81
C ALA A 24 -15.18 -43.36 -1.03
N CYS A 25 -15.62 -44.58 -0.78
CA CYS A 25 -14.88 -45.72 -0.24
C CYS A 25 -14.19 -46.47 -1.39
N GLY A 26 -13.10 -47.16 -1.07
CA GLY A 26 -12.53 -48.30 -1.82
C GLY A 26 -11.06 -48.04 -2.15
N GLY A 27 -10.14 -48.81 -1.68
CA GLY A 27 -9.91 -50.20 -1.54
C GLY A 27 -8.53 -50.52 -2.03
N GLY A 28 -7.63 -50.89 -1.20
CA GLY A 28 -6.81 -52.03 -1.01
C GLY A 28 -5.79 -52.38 -2.11
N SER A 29 -4.53 -52.46 -1.75
CA SER A 29 -3.79 -53.73 -1.75
C SER A 29 -2.35 -53.56 -1.27
N SER A 30 -2.03 -54.51 -0.45
CA SER A 30 -0.81 -54.93 0.21
C SER A 30 0.39 -55.16 -0.71
N GLY A 31 1.58 -54.85 -0.20
CA GLY A 31 2.86 -55.29 -0.72
C GLY A 31 3.97 -54.99 0.29
N THR A 32 4.27 -55.96 1.13
CA THR A 32 5.44 -56.04 2.03
C THR A 32 6.47 -57.01 1.42
N PRO A 33 7.65 -57.15 2.01
CA PRO A 33 8.81 -56.28 2.07
C PRO A 33 10.10 -57.03 1.54
N ALA A 34 11.18 -56.31 1.39
CA ALA A 34 12.49 -56.96 1.27
C ALA A 34 13.46 -56.32 2.28
N ALA A 35 13.88 -57.15 3.19
CA ALA A 35 14.95 -56.92 4.13
C ALA A 35 16.30 -57.03 3.42
N SER A 36 17.27 -56.17 3.76
CA SER A 36 18.69 -56.41 3.49
C SER A 36 19.56 -55.81 4.58
N THR A 37 20.00 -56.70 5.40
CA THR A 37 21.32 -56.93 6.06
C THR A 37 22.12 -55.74 6.57
N ALA A 38 22.28 -55.84 7.86
CA ALA A 38 23.23 -55.14 8.73
C ALA A 38 24.70 -55.51 8.39
N THR A 39 25.55 -54.51 8.54
CA THR A 39 27.00 -54.71 8.83
C THR A 39 27.37 -53.83 10.01
N THR A 40 27.78 -54.45 11.08
CA THR A 40 28.36 -53.94 12.33
C THR A 40 29.90 -54.04 12.28
N PRO A 41 30.68 -53.63 13.28
CA PRO A 41 31.27 -52.29 13.46
C PRO A 41 32.77 -52.39 13.60
N ALA A 42 33.44 -51.25 13.60
CA ALA A 42 34.83 -51.15 14.08
C ALA A 42 34.88 -50.29 15.34
N THR A 43 35.29 -50.91 16.44
CA THR A 43 35.65 -50.34 17.73
C THR A 43 36.90 -49.47 17.61
N GLY A 44 36.82 -48.20 17.96
CA GLY A 44 37.96 -47.31 18.18
C GLY A 44 37.84 -46.64 19.54
N THR A 45 38.85 -46.84 20.34
CA THR A 45 39.03 -46.41 21.74
C THR A 45 39.05 -44.87 21.89
N PRO A 46 38.57 -44.31 23.03
CA PRO A 46 38.41 -42.87 23.18
C PRO A 46 39.74 -42.22 23.62
N ALA A 47 40.07 -41.10 22.98
CA ALA A 47 41.09 -40.18 23.47
C ALA A 47 40.41 -39.15 24.41
N THR A 48 40.90 -39.10 25.64
CA THR A 48 40.65 -38.05 26.62
C THR A 48 41.31 -36.74 26.18
N GLY A 49 40.51 -35.68 26.04
CA GLY A 49 41.08 -34.37 25.78
C GLY A 49 40.09 -33.23 25.85
N ALA A 50 40.24 -32.40 26.88
CA ALA A 50 39.91 -30.99 27.02
C ALA A 50 38.43 -30.58 26.84
N THR A 51 37.87 -30.14 27.92
CA THR A 51 36.62 -29.35 28.02
C THR A 51 36.77 -28.04 27.24
N PRO A 52 35.96 -27.76 26.21
CA PRO A 52 35.89 -26.42 25.64
C PRO A 52 35.11 -25.51 26.58
N ALA A 53 35.68 -24.33 26.85
CA ALA A 53 35.00 -23.25 27.51
C ALA A 53 33.72 -22.89 26.70
N ILE A 54 32.60 -22.83 27.39
CA ILE A 54 31.34 -22.33 26.81
C ILE A 54 31.49 -20.81 26.72
N ASP A 55 31.89 -20.32 25.56
CA ASP A 55 31.72 -18.91 25.21
C ASP A 55 30.24 -18.63 25.10
N THR A 56 29.73 -17.87 26.06
CA THR A 56 28.38 -17.28 26.02
C THR A 56 28.34 -16.40 24.77
N PRO A 57 27.42 -16.65 23.79
CA PRO A 57 27.31 -15.74 22.67
C PRO A 57 26.91 -14.37 23.21
N ALA A 58 27.74 -13.37 22.99
CA ALA A 58 27.33 -11.97 23.16
C ALA A 58 26.05 -11.77 22.38
N ALA A 59 25.04 -11.17 23.02
CA ALA A 59 23.78 -10.81 22.39
C ALA A 59 24.11 -9.95 21.17
N GLY A 60 24.13 -10.60 20.01
CA GLY A 60 24.37 -9.96 18.74
C GLY A 60 23.25 -8.99 18.50
N SER A 61 23.57 -7.71 18.48
CA SER A 61 22.71 -6.69 17.89
C SER A 61 22.35 -7.18 16.49
N THR A 62 21.06 -7.48 16.26
CA THR A 62 20.52 -7.77 14.93
C THR A 62 21.00 -6.65 14.00
N PRO A 63 21.68 -6.95 12.88
CA PRO A 63 22.07 -5.91 11.95
C PRO A 63 20.80 -5.22 11.47
N VAL A 64 20.65 -3.94 11.75
CA VAL A 64 19.65 -3.10 11.09
C VAL A 64 19.96 -3.22 9.61
N ALA A 65 19.02 -3.79 8.84
CA ALA A 65 19.22 -3.96 7.41
C ALA A 65 19.45 -2.55 6.81
N SER A 66 20.68 -2.30 6.38
CA SER A 66 21.06 -1.02 5.78
C SER A 66 20.21 -0.83 4.50
N VAL A 67 19.64 0.35 4.35
CA VAL A 67 18.97 0.74 3.09
C VAL A 67 20.01 0.60 1.98
N PRO A 68 19.68 -0.08 0.86
CA PRO A 68 20.62 -0.23 -0.26
C PRO A 68 21.19 1.12 -0.69
N ALA A 69 22.50 1.20 -0.92
CA ALA A 69 23.20 2.46 -1.20
C ALA A 69 22.69 3.17 -2.45
N ASP A 70 22.22 2.42 -3.44
CA ASP A 70 21.58 2.89 -4.68
C ASP A 70 20.24 3.62 -4.43
N LEU A 71 19.51 3.26 -3.37
CA LEU A 71 18.29 3.97 -2.96
C LEU A 71 18.56 5.20 -2.10
N ILE A 72 19.75 5.32 -1.53
CA ILE A 72 20.16 6.48 -0.72
C ILE A 72 20.63 7.65 -1.60
N SER A 73 21.11 7.34 -2.82
CA SER A 73 21.80 8.32 -3.68
C SER A 73 20.90 9.32 -4.39
N ILE A 74 19.58 9.06 -4.49
CA ILE A 74 18.66 9.99 -5.10
C ILE A 74 18.30 11.06 -4.06
N ALA A 75 18.94 12.22 -4.16
CA ALA A 75 18.60 13.36 -3.33
C ALA A 75 17.12 13.71 -3.55
N SER A 76 16.32 13.70 -2.48
CA SER A 76 14.88 13.97 -2.49
C SER A 76 14.52 15.26 -3.22
N GLY A 77 15.36 16.28 -3.12
CA GLY A 77 15.18 17.53 -3.84
C GLY A 77 15.24 17.40 -5.36
N ALA A 78 16.07 16.49 -5.90
CA ALA A 78 16.19 16.27 -7.34
C ALA A 78 14.91 15.65 -7.93
N VAL A 79 14.33 14.67 -7.25
CA VAL A 79 13.09 14.01 -7.68
C VAL A 79 11.91 14.97 -7.63
N ALA A 80 11.77 15.73 -6.57
CA ALA A 80 10.73 16.73 -6.43
C ALA A 80 10.88 17.86 -7.47
N THR A 81 12.11 18.33 -7.70
CA THR A 81 12.40 19.37 -8.72
C THR A 81 12.11 18.84 -10.13
N ALA A 82 12.51 17.61 -10.46
CA ALA A 82 12.22 17.00 -11.75
C ALA A 82 10.71 16.82 -12.00
N ALA A 83 9.92 16.64 -10.94
CA ALA A 83 8.47 16.60 -11.01
C ALA A 83 7.79 17.98 -10.91
N GLY A 84 8.55 19.08 -10.94
CA GLY A 84 8.02 20.44 -10.80
C GLY A 84 7.35 20.69 -9.44
N ALA A 85 7.71 19.91 -8.44
CA ALA A 85 7.14 20.03 -7.11
C ALA A 85 7.84 21.12 -6.31
N LYS A 86 7.07 21.84 -5.50
CA LYS A 86 7.57 22.82 -4.53
C LYS A 86 7.06 22.43 -3.14
N LEU A 87 7.85 22.73 -2.11
CA LEU A 87 7.38 22.57 -0.74
C LEU A 87 6.13 23.44 -0.51
N ILE A 88 5.17 22.88 0.17
CA ILE A 88 3.98 23.60 0.61
C ILE A 88 4.43 24.59 1.69
N ALA A 89 4.18 25.87 1.47
CA ALA A 89 4.56 26.91 2.43
C ALA A 89 3.65 26.85 3.66
N GLY A 90 4.26 26.89 4.85
CA GLY A 90 3.55 27.19 6.08
C GLY A 90 3.29 28.70 6.26
N ALA A 91 2.56 29.06 7.29
CA ALA A 91 2.35 30.48 7.66
C ALA A 91 3.62 31.14 8.22
N SER A 92 4.59 30.34 8.66
CA SER A 92 5.90 30.77 9.12
C SER A 92 6.98 29.76 8.72
N SER A 93 8.25 30.15 8.88
CA SER A 93 9.40 29.25 8.67
C SER A 93 9.47 28.10 9.66
N ASP A 94 8.75 28.20 10.80
CA ASP A 94 8.69 27.14 11.82
C ASP A 94 7.67 26.04 11.47
N GLU A 95 6.89 26.25 10.40
CA GLU A 95 5.83 25.33 10.00
C GLU A 95 6.22 24.47 8.82
N GLU A 96 5.94 23.17 8.93
CA GLU A 96 5.97 22.20 7.85
C GLU A 96 4.54 21.75 7.54
N VAL A 97 4.16 21.73 6.25
CA VAL A 97 2.81 21.42 5.80
C VAL A 97 2.83 20.20 4.90
N TYR A 98 1.91 19.28 5.15
CA TYR A 98 1.75 18.03 4.42
C TYR A 98 0.29 17.84 4.00
N ASN A 99 0.06 17.60 2.71
CA ASN A 99 -1.25 17.18 2.21
C ASN A 99 -1.32 15.65 2.21
N LEU A 100 -2.38 15.09 2.76
CA LEU A 100 -2.53 13.68 3.06
C LEU A 100 -3.80 13.13 2.41
N ALA A 101 -3.69 11.98 1.77
CA ALA A 101 -4.81 11.12 1.46
C ALA A 101 -5.03 10.17 2.64
N ALA A 102 -6.26 10.07 3.10
CA ALA A 102 -6.69 9.11 4.09
C ALA A 102 -7.33 7.89 3.40
N ASP A 103 -7.03 6.69 3.86
CA ASP A 103 -7.51 5.44 3.25
C ASP A 103 -9.04 5.25 3.29
N ILE A 104 -9.72 6.16 3.97
CA ILE A 104 -11.17 6.28 4.00
C ILE A 104 -11.75 7.11 2.84
N GLY A 105 -10.91 7.73 1.98
CA GLY A 105 -11.34 8.59 0.88
C GLY A 105 -11.57 10.04 1.28
N ASP A 106 -10.85 10.51 2.27
CA ASP A 106 -10.79 11.90 2.70
C ASP A 106 -9.41 12.48 2.46
N SER A 107 -9.34 13.76 2.15
CA SER A 107 -8.07 14.50 2.08
C SER A 107 -7.93 15.41 3.30
N TRP A 108 -6.79 15.29 3.97
CA TRP A 108 -6.45 16.07 5.15
C TRP A 108 -5.16 16.85 4.94
N GLN A 109 -4.93 17.84 5.80
CA GLN A 109 -3.68 18.60 5.83
C GLN A 109 -3.12 18.60 7.26
N LEU A 110 -1.88 18.15 7.38
CA LEU A 110 -1.12 18.22 8.63
C LEU A 110 -0.18 19.42 8.58
N ILE A 111 -0.24 20.28 9.59
CA ILE A 111 0.66 21.39 9.82
C ILE A 111 1.41 21.11 11.11
N LEU A 112 2.72 21.04 11.05
CA LEU A 112 3.61 20.85 12.19
C LEU A 112 4.31 22.17 12.51
N ASN A 113 4.11 22.73 13.69
CA ASN A 113 4.89 23.85 14.18
C ASN A 113 6.07 23.35 15.03
N ASN A 114 7.26 23.43 14.49
CA ASN A 114 8.48 22.88 15.10
C ASN A 114 8.99 23.72 16.29
N LYS A 115 8.58 24.97 16.41
CA LYS A 115 8.96 25.84 17.52
C LYS A 115 8.15 25.54 18.78
N THR A 116 6.86 25.30 18.61
CA THR A 116 5.95 25.03 19.74
C THR A 116 5.73 23.55 19.98
N ASN A 117 6.20 22.67 19.09
CA ASN A 117 5.91 21.23 19.06
C ASN A 117 4.40 20.95 19.08
N THR A 118 3.64 21.72 18.29
CA THR A 118 2.19 21.54 18.14
C THR A 118 1.86 21.20 16.69
N TYR A 119 0.81 20.41 16.51
CA TYR A 119 0.28 20.14 15.17
C TYR A 119 -1.17 20.58 15.04
N VAL A 120 -1.55 20.84 13.80
CA VAL A 120 -2.94 21.06 13.39
C VAL A 120 -3.24 20.12 12.26
N MET A 121 -4.31 19.34 12.40
CA MET A 121 -4.87 18.53 11.33
C MET A 121 -6.15 19.17 10.82
N ARG A 122 -6.20 19.51 9.54
CA ARG A 122 -7.36 20.14 8.88
C ARG A 122 -7.96 19.18 7.86
N VAL A 123 -9.27 19.28 7.66
CA VAL A 123 -9.96 18.59 6.57
C VAL A 123 -9.90 19.47 5.32
N LEU A 124 -9.36 18.93 4.21
CA LEU A 124 -9.39 19.57 2.89
C LEU A 124 -10.62 19.13 2.10
N ASN A 125 -10.94 17.84 2.16
CA ASN A 125 -12.12 17.24 1.55
C ASN A 125 -12.58 16.08 2.40
N SER A 126 -13.88 15.89 2.58
CA SER A 126 -14.45 14.77 3.32
C SER A 126 -15.73 14.25 2.71
N GLN A 127 -15.78 12.93 2.54
CA GLN A 127 -16.97 12.19 2.11
C GLN A 127 -17.89 11.87 3.30
N TYR A 128 -17.46 12.17 4.52
CA TYR A 128 -18.17 11.90 5.77
C TYR A 128 -18.70 13.18 6.43
N GLY A 129 -18.57 14.33 5.73
CA GLY A 129 -19.00 15.62 6.27
C GLY A 129 -18.16 16.12 7.44
N LEU A 130 -16.91 15.67 7.55
CA LEU A 130 -16.00 16.17 8.58
C LEU A 130 -15.64 17.63 8.28
N THR A 131 -15.80 18.49 9.27
CA THR A 131 -15.38 19.90 9.22
C THR A 131 -14.44 20.25 10.37
N SER A 132 -14.18 19.29 11.24
CA SER A 132 -13.41 19.50 12.45
C SER A 132 -11.92 19.66 12.17
N THR A 133 -11.29 20.50 12.97
CA THR A 133 -9.84 20.63 13.07
C THR A 133 -9.38 20.00 14.37
N THR A 134 -8.34 19.18 14.31
CA THR A 134 -7.71 18.60 15.51
C THR A 134 -6.37 19.29 15.73
N SER A 135 -6.08 19.73 16.96
CA SER A 135 -4.79 20.28 17.33
C SER A 135 -4.32 19.70 18.67
N ALA A 136 -3.02 19.42 18.76
CA ALA A 136 -2.40 18.95 20.00
C ALA A 136 -0.88 19.12 19.94
N GLY A 137 -0.21 18.79 21.03
CA GLY A 137 1.24 18.67 21.05
C GLY A 137 1.72 17.42 20.35
N PHE A 138 2.99 17.38 19.95
CA PHE A 138 3.64 16.17 19.43
C PHE A 138 5.07 16.03 19.97
N THR A 139 5.58 14.81 19.86
CA THR A 139 7.01 14.49 20.07
C THR A 139 7.61 13.99 18.76
N LYS A 140 8.93 14.21 18.59
CA LYS A 140 9.71 13.71 17.43
C LYS A 140 10.86 12.83 17.90
N THR A 141 11.07 11.72 17.20
CA THR A 141 12.28 10.90 17.32
C THR A 141 12.81 10.63 15.92
N THR A 142 14.07 10.94 15.68
CA THR A 142 14.70 10.77 14.36
C THR A 142 15.77 9.69 14.42
N VAL A 143 15.69 8.75 13.49
CA VAL A 143 16.72 7.71 13.26
C VAL A 143 17.05 7.73 11.77
N GLY A 144 18.27 8.12 11.44
CA GLY A 144 18.67 8.32 10.05
C GLY A 144 17.81 9.37 9.34
N SER A 145 17.17 8.98 8.25
CA SER A 145 16.26 9.85 7.48
C SER A 145 14.79 9.76 7.92
N ILE A 146 14.48 8.90 8.88
CA ILE A 146 13.10 8.67 9.33
C ILE A 146 12.86 9.42 10.63
N THR A 147 11.85 10.26 10.63
CA THR A 147 11.33 10.94 11.83
C THR A 147 9.97 10.39 12.20
N THR A 148 9.88 9.77 13.37
CA THR A 148 8.60 9.38 13.96
C THR A 148 8.00 10.57 14.69
N ILE A 149 6.74 10.88 14.43
CA ILE A 149 5.99 11.97 15.02
C ILE A 149 4.79 11.37 15.72
N SER A 150 4.69 11.59 17.02
CA SER A 150 3.62 11.04 17.86
C SER A 150 2.90 12.16 18.61
N GLY A 151 1.58 12.20 18.51
CA GLY A 151 0.77 13.13 19.28
C GLY A 151 0.87 12.86 20.77
N THR A 152 0.91 13.91 21.58
CA THR A 152 1.02 13.81 23.05
C THR A 152 -0.31 13.45 23.73
N THR A 153 -1.45 13.68 23.07
CA THR A 153 -2.79 13.45 23.60
C THR A 153 -3.45 12.29 22.89
N GLY A 154 -3.51 11.14 23.53
CA GLY A 154 -4.10 9.93 22.96
C GLY A 154 -3.38 9.47 21.68
N SER A 155 -3.94 8.50 20.97
CA SER A 155 -3.39 7.97 19.71
C SER A 155 -3.90 8.74 18.47
N ALA A 156 -4.13 10.05 18.57
CA ALA A 156 -4.71 10.85 17.49
C ALA A 156 -3.76 11.05 16.30
N LEU A 157 -2.44 10.93 16.50
CA LEU A 157 -1.43 11.05 15.46
C LEU A 157 -0.26 10.11 15.77
N SER A 158 0.09 9.27 14.81
CA SER A 158 1.29 8.43 14.84
C SER A 158 1.76 8.23 13.40
N VAL A 159 2.71 9.03 12.97
CA VAL A 159 3.17 9.05 11.58
C VAL A 159 4.69 9.02 11.51
N GLN A 160 5.20 8.54 10.39
CA GLN A 160 6.62 8.59 10.04
C GLN A 160 6.81 9.50 8.83
N LEU A 161 7.80 10.36 8.92
CA LEU A 161 8.25 11.25 7.86
C LEU A 161 9.61 10.77 7.36
N ASP A 162 9.71 10.50 6.07
CA ASP A 162 11.00 10.39 5.40
C ASP A 162 11.46 11.81 5.03
N THR A 163 12.50 12.28 5.70
CA THR A 163 13.02 13.65 5.52
C THR A 163 13.63 13.88 4.14
N ARG A 164 14.06 12.79 3.44
CA ARG A 164 14.64 12.83 2.10
C ARG A 164 13.58 13.13 1.04
N THR A 165 12.45 12.42 1.13
CA THR A 165 11.36 12.50 0.15
C THR A 165 10.23 13.42 0.60
N LYS A 166 10.29 13.93 1.84
CA LYS A 166 9.19 14.67 2.46
C LYS A 166 7.85 13.92 2.36
N THR A 167 7.92 12.58 2.35
CA THR A 167 6.76 11.70 2.36
C THR A 167 6.44 11.31 3.78
N LEU A 168 5.16 11.38 4.11
CA LEU A 168 4.64 11.06 5.42
C LEU A 168 3.61 9.96 5.30
N ALA A 169 3.65 8.97 6.20
CA ALA A 169 2.63 7.93 6.31
C ALA A 169 2.43 7.50 7.76
N GLY A 170 1.24 7.03 8.09
CA GLY A 170 0.91 6.53 9.42
C GLY A 170 -0.57 6.60 9.74
N ASN A 171 -0.89 6.67 11.03
CA ASN A 171 -2.26 6.70 11.52
C ASN A 171 -2.61 8.08 12.05
N ALA A 172 -3.79 8.56 11.72
CA ALA A 172 -4.31 9.84 12.20
C ALA A 172 -5.81 9.75 12.54
N THR A 173 -6.26 10.67 13.37
CA THR A 173 -7.67 10.79 13.75
C THR A 173 -8.12 12.24 13.57
N VAL A 174 -9.23 12.44 12.86
CA VAL A 174 -9.89 13.74 12.73
C VAL A 174 -11.35 13.58 13.11
N GLY A 175 -11.79 14.32 14.12
CA GLY A 175 -13.11 14.14 14.70
C GLY A 175 -13.31 12.70 15.18
N SER A 176 -14.33 12.03 14.67
CA SER A 176 -14.64 10.61 15.01
C SER A 176 -13.99 9.59 14.07
N LYS A 177 -13.26 10.03 13.03
CA LYS A 177 -12.71 9.13 12.01
C LYS A 177 -11.23 8.89 12.23
N LYS A 178 -10.89 7.60 12.31
CA LYS A 178 -9.51 7.10 12.23
C LYS A 178 -9.22 6.70 10.80
N ALA A 179 -8.01 7.00 10.33
CA ALA A 179 -7.55 6.60 9.00
C ALA A 179 -6.06 6.34 9.01
N THR A 180 -5.62 5.47 8.11
CA THR A 180 -4.22 5.42 7.71
C THR A 180 -4.02 6.47 6.64
N VAL A 181 -3.06 7.35 6.87
CA VAL A 181 -2.79 8.50 6.00
C VAL A 181 -1.45 8.34 5.30
N SER A 182 -1.38 8.87 4.09
CA SER A 182 -0.12 9.02 3.37
C SER A 182 -0.15 10.27 2.51
N GLY A 183 0.97 10.95 2.42
CA GLY A 183 1.04 12.17 1.64
C GLY A 183 2.41 12.80 1.61
N SER A 184 2.45 14.08 1.26
CA SER A 184 3.69 14.78 0.97
C SER A 184 3.66 16.24 1.38
N GLY A 185 4.85 16.75 1.70
CA GLY A 185 5.09 18.18 1.87
C GLY A 185 5.25 18.94 0.55
N TYR A 186 5.01 18.30 -0.60
CA TYR A 186 5.14 18.92 -1.91
C TYR A 186 3.80 19.23 -2.56
N ASN A 187 3.79 20.32 -3.35
CA ASN A 187 2.73 20.65 -4.29
C ASN A 187 3.32 20.74 -5.70
N VAL A 188 2.65 20.13 -6.68
CA VAL A 188 3.06 20.13 -8.08
C VAL A 188 2.49 21.36 -8.77
N THR A 189 3.33 22.14 -9.42
CA THR A 189 2.92 23.35 -10.17
C THR A 189 2.71 23.07 -11.66
N ASP A 190 3.49 22.15 -12.24
CA ASP A 190 3.39 21.73 -13.64
C ASP A 190 3.15 20.23 -13.75
N THR A 191 1.93 19.86 -14.08
CA THR A 191 1.51 18.44 -14.20
C THR A 191 2.10 17.74 -15.42
N LYS A 192 2.66 18.46 -16.41
CA LYS A 192 3.35 17.85 -17.56
C LYS A 192 4.55 17.03 -17.15
N LEU A 193 5.20 17.40 -16.05
CA LEU A 193 6.34 16.67 -15.50
C LEU A 193 5.96 15.32 -14.87
N LEU A 194 4.68 15.07 -14.68
CA LEU A 194 4.15 13.77 -14.25
C LEU A 194 3.96 12.80 -15.43
N SER A 195 4.17 13.24 -16.68
CA SER A 195 3.94 12.40 -17.86
C SER A 195 4.71 11.07 -17.80
N GLY A 196 4.11 10.03 -18.34
CA GLY A 196 4.69 8.69 -18.42
C GLY A 196 3.76 7.59 -17.93
N ASN A 197 4.30 6.39 -17.87
CA ASN A 197 3.59 5.19 -17.48
C ASN A 197 3.69 4.99 -15.97
N TYR A 198 2.61 4.47 -15.37
CA TYR A 198 2.52 4.17 -13.96
C TYR A 198 1.89 2.80 -13.75
N PHE A 199 2.40 2.06 -12.79
CA PHE A 199 1.72 0.95 -12.17
C PHE A 199 1.07 1.43 -10.87
N PHE A 200 -0.13 0.96 -10.56
CA PHE A 200 -0.85 1.35 -9.35
C PHE A 200 -1.40 0.14 -8.60
N VAL A 201 -1.51 0.32 -7.30
CA VAL A 201 -2.27 -0.52 -6.38
C VAL A 201 -3.13 0.35 -5.49
N GLY A 202 -4.25 -0.18 -5.02
CA GLY A 202 -5.15 0.62 -4.20
C GLY A 202 -6.24 -0.20 -3.54
N ALA A 203 -7.09 0.50 -2.81
CA ALA A 203 -8.33 0.00 -2.26
C ALA A 203 -9.46 0.99 -2.52
N ALA A 204 -10.64 0.48 -2.74
CA ALA A 204 -11.87 1.27 -2.74
C ALA A 204 -12.98 0.45 -2.10
N ARG A 205 -13.81 1.12 -1.30
CA ARG A 205 -14.96 0.51 -0.64
C ARG A 205 -16.24 1.26 -1.00
N ASN A 206 -17.32 0.53 -1.01
CA ASN A 206 -18.66 1.09 -1.08
C ASN A 206 -18.97 1.79 0.24
N VAL A 207 -19.35 3.07 0.19
CA VAL A 207 -19.65 3.86 1.38
C VAL A 207 -20.88 3.35 2.12
N THR A 208 -21.85 2.79 1.37
CA THR A 208 -23.14 2.37 1.94
C THR A 208 -23.03 1.10 2.79
N ASN A 209 -22.25 0.11 2.35
CA ASN A 209 -22.14 -1.19 3.03
C ASN A 209 -20.74 -1.51 3.54
N GLY A 210 -19.75 -0.63 3.29
CA GLY A 210 -18.37 -0.81 3.73
C GLY A 210 -17.60 -1.91 2.98
N GLN A 211 -18.22 -2.60 2.00
CA GLN A 211 -17.56 -3.66 1.26
C GLN A 211 -16.44 -3.11 0.39
N PHE A 212 -15.27 -3.72 0.51
CA PHE A 212 -14.16 -3.45 -0.38
C PHE A 212 -14.45 -4.02 -1.77
N ARG A 213 -13.96 -3.33 -2.79
CA ARG A 213 -13.79 -3.91 -4.10
C ARG A 213 -12.59 -4.85 -4.02
N GLU A 214 -12.66 -5.99 -4.70
CA GLU A 214 -11.53 -6.89 -4.84
C GLU A 214 -10.29 -6.13 -5.32
N ASN A 215 -9.14 -6.69 -5.05
CA ASN A 215 -7.79 -6.21 -5.34
C ASN A 215 -7.73 -5.19 -6.51
N ILE A 216 -7.38 -3.93 -6.20
CA ILE A 216 -7.24 -2.89 -7.20
C ILE A 216 -5.76 -2.77 -7.56
N ALA A 217 -5.41 -3.29 -8.73
CA ALA A 217 -4.09 -3.12 -9.32
C ALA A 217 -4.23 -2.94 -10.83
N GLY A 218 -3.34 -2.17 -11.44
CA GLY A 218 -3.36 -1.91 -12.86
C GLY A 218 -2.31 -0.90 -13.29
N SER A 219 -2.48 -0.39 -14.50
CA SER A 219 -1.56 0.59 -15.07
C SER A 219 -2.33 1.76 -15.67
N PHE A 220 -1.67 2.91 -15.74
CA PHE A 220 -2.20 4.06 -16.48
C PHE A 220 -1.07 4.88 -17.11
N ILE A 221 -1.46 5.73 -18.05
CA ILE A 221 -0.57 6.65 -18.77
C ILE A 221 -0.99 8.07 -18.42
N VAL A 222 -0.06 8.87 -17.92
CA VAL A 222 -0.21 10.33 -17.87
C VAL A 222 0.33 10.89 -19.19
N ALA A 223 -0.52 11.52 -19.97
CA ALA A 223 -0.15 12.09 -21.27
C ALA A 223 0.85 13.24 -21.11
N ALA A 224 1.57 13.57 -22.19
CA ALA A 224 2.56 14.65 -22.22
C ALA A 224 1.97 16.04 -21.89
N ASN A 225 0.66 16.23 -22.07
CA ASN A 225 -0.03 17.47 -21.68
C ASN A 225 -0.21 17.61 -20.16
N GLY A 226 0.02 16.54 -19.37
CA GLY A 226 -0.15 16.51 -17.93
C GLY A 226 -1.60 16.59 -17.46
N VAL A 227 -2.56 16.52 -18.38
CA VAL A 227 -4.00 16.66 -18.11
C VAL A 227 -4.72 15.34 -18.26
N ASP A 228 -4.41 14.59 -19.30
CA ASP A 228 -5.11 13.35 -19.63
C ASP A 228 -4.42 12.15 -19.00
N ILE A 229 -5.19 11.32 -18.30
CA ILE A 229 -4.74 10.05 -17.71
C ILE A 229 -5.58 8.92 -18.31
N THR A 230 -4.93 8.05 -19.09
CA THR A 230 -5.57 6.86 -19.66
C THR A 230 -5.35 5.67 -18.73
N VAL A 231 -6.40 5.23 -18.06
CA VAL A 231 -6.38 4.04 -17.18
C VAL A 231 -6.69 2.81 -18.03
N CYS A 232 -5.82 1.80 -17.96
CA CYS A 232 -6.01 0.51 -18.65
C CYS A 232 -6.89 -0.40 -17.80
N ASP A 233 -8.17 -0.50 -18.14
CA ASP A 233 -9.08 -1.41 -17.44
C ASP A 233 -8.76 -2.85 -17.85
N LYS A 234 -8.46 -3.71 -16.87
CA LYS A 234 -8.07 -5.12 -17.06
C LYS A 234 -6.85 -5.33 -17.97
N GLY A 235 -6.00 -4.32 -18.09
CA GLY A 235 -4.82 -4.32 -18.94
C GLY A 235 -3.59 -3.74 -18.24
N ILE A 236 -2.49 -3.77 -18.96
CA ILE A 236 -1.22 -3.14 -18.58
C ILE A 236 -0.79 -2.15 -19.65
N VAL A 237 0.07 -1.21 -19.29
CA VAL A 237 0.70 -0.32 -20.26
C VAL A 237 1.92 -1.00 -20.87
N VAL A 238 1.89 -1.14 -22.19
CA VAL A 238 3.03 -1.63 -23.01
C VAL A 238 3.24 -0.63 -24.15
N ASN A 239 4.46 -0.17 -24.35
CA ASN A 239 4.80 0.80 -25.40
C ASN A 239 3.88 2.03 -25.46
N ASN A 240 3.59 2.60 -24.28
CA ASN A 240 2.69 3.77 -24.12
C ASN A 240 1.25 3.54 -24.63
N ALA A 241 0.78 2.33 -24.64
CA ALA A 241 -0.59 1.97 -24.99
C ALA A 241 -1.13 0.93 -24.00
N CYS A 242 -2.45 0.90 -23.83
CA CYS A 242 -3.09 -0.17 -23.07
C CYS A 242 -3.03 -1.48 -23.86
N ALA A 243 -2.52 -2.51 -23.23
CA ALA A 243 -2.41 -3.87 -23.77
C ALA A 243 -3.08 -4.89 -22.86
N ALA A 244 -3.62 -5.98 -23.44
CA ALA A 244 -4.15 -7.07 -22.66
C ALA A 244 -3.04 -7.71 -21.81
N ILE A 245 -3.39 -8.13 -20.61
CA ILE A 245 -2.50 -9.00 -19.84
C ILE A 245 -2.39 -10.33 -20.60
N PRO A 246 -1.19 -10.77 -21.00
CA PRO A 246 -1.01 -12.02 -21.73
C PRO A 246 -1.66 -13.19 -21.00
N ASN A 247 -2.30 -14.08 -21.74
CA ASN A 247 -2.97 -15.28 -21.21
C ASN A 247 -4.09 -15.02 -20.17
N SER A 248 -4.60 -13.78 -20.09
CA SER A 248 -5.70 -13.43 -19.18
C SER A 248 -7.08 -13.88 -19.68
N GLY A 249 -7.19 -14.31 -20.94
CA GLY A 249 -8.49 -14.56 -21.60
C GLY A 249 -9.23 -13.28 -21.98
N VAL A 250 -8.69 -12.09 -21.67
CA VAL A 250 -9.27 -10.79 -22.00
C VAL A 250 -8.78 -10.38 -23.40
N GLN A 251 -9.68 -10.34 -24.37
CA GLN A 251 -9.34 -9.93 -25.74
C GLN A 251 -9.54 -8.43 -26.00
N ILE A 252 -10.40 -7.79 -25.21
CA ILE A 252 -10.73 -6.38 -25.38
C ILE A 252 -10.32 -5.65 -24.11
N ILE A 253 -9.49 -4.62 -24.27
CA ILE A 253 -9.10 -3.72 -23.20
C ILE A 253 -9.95 -2.48 -23.36
N SER A 254 -10.72 -2.18 -22.34
CA SER A 254 -11.30 -0.85 -22.22
C SER A 254 -10.29 0.09 -21.56
N SER A 255 -10.21 1.30 -22.06
CA SER A 255 -9.47 2.38 -21.42
C SER A 255 -10.47 3.41 -20.89
N LYS A 256 -10.17 3.91 -19.71
CA LYS A 256 -10.92 5.01 -19.09
C LYS A 256 -10.07 6.27 -19.13
N LEU A 257 -10.63 7.36 -19.63
CA LEU A 257 -9.96 8.65 -19.66
C LEU A 257 -10.37 9.46 -18.42
N LEU A 258 -9.40 9.75 -17.57
CA LEU A 258 -9.54 10.73 -16.50
C LEU A 258 -8.85 12.03 -16.90
N LYS A 259 -9.33 13.15 -16.36
CA LYS A 259 -8.71 14.47 -16.56
C LYS A 259 -8.26 15.07 -15.25
N VAL A 260 -7.04 15.59 -15.25
CA VAL A 260 -6.52 16.40 -14.15
C VAL A 260 -6.98 17.84 -14.34
N SER A 261 -7.56 18.43 -13.32
CA SER A 261 -7.85 19.85 -13.26
C SER A 261 -7.32 20.42 -11.95
N ARG A 262 -6.92 21.69 -11.95
CA ARG A 262 -6.52 22.38 -10.73
C ARG A 262 -7.68 23.22 -10.22
N ASP A 263 -8.03 23.03 -8.96
CA ASP A 263 -8.93 23.93 -8.27
C ASP A 263 -8.27 25.31 -8.14
N SER A 264 -8.95 26.34 -8.61
CA SER A 264 -8.38 27.70 -8.69
C SER A 264 -8.23 28.38 -7.32
N ILE A 265 -8.95 27.91 -6.32
CA ILE A 265 -8.98 28.49 -4.97
C ILE A 265 -7.96 27.78 -4.08
N THR A 266 -8.01 26.44 -4.05
CA THR A 266 -7.18 25.64 -3.14
C THR A 266 -5.87 25.18 -3.75
N GLY A 267 -5.74 25.23 -5.08
CA GLY A 267 -4.59 24.73 -5.82
C GLY A 267 -4.53 23.18 -5.87
N VAL A 268 -5.52 22.49 -5.32
CA VAL A 268 -5.61 21.04 -5.28
C VAL A 268 -5.82 20.48 -6.68
N LEU A 269 -5.17 19.36 -6.99
CA LEU A 269 -5.36 18.65 -8.25
C LEU A 269 -6.54 17.68 -8.13
N MET A 270 -7.58 17.96 -8.90
CA MET A 270 -8.79 17.13 -9.00
C MET A 270 -8.67 16.17 -10.19
N LEU A 271 -9.06 14.93 -9.99
CA LEU A 271 -9.27 13.96 -11.06
C LEU A 271 -10.75 13.86 -11.37
N LYS A 272 -11.08 13.92 -12.67
CA LYS A 272 -12.46 13.84 -13.16
C LYS A 272 -12.61 12.72 -14.20
N ASP A 273 -13.75 12.06 -14.12
CA ASP A 273 -14.28 11.11 -15.09
C ASP A 273 -15.45 11.79 -15.82
N GLY A 274 -15.15 12.36 -16.98
CA GLY A 274 -16.09 13.28 -17.63
C GLY A 274 -16.39 14.49 -16.73
N THR A 275 -17.64 14.62 -16.30
CA THR A 275 -18.10 15.66 -15.38
C THR A 275 -18.10 15.24 -13.91
N LYS A 276 -17.90 13.95 -13.62
CA LYS A 276 -17.94 13.40 -12.26
C LYS A 276 -16.56 13.51 -11.60
N ASP A 277 -16.55 13.83 -10.32
CA ASP A 277 -15.33 13.78 -9.53
C ASP A 277 -14.91 12.33 -9.32
N PHE A 278 -13.63 12.05 -9.52
CA PHE A 278 -13.02 10.74 -9.30
C PHE A 278 -12.16 10.73 -8.04
N GLY A 279 -11.49 11.84 -7.74
CA GLY A 279 -10.63 11.93 -6.58
C GLY A 279 -9.73 13.16 -6.58
N ILE A 280 -8.91 13.27 -5.54
CA ILE A 280 -7.86 14.27 -5.41
C ILE A 280 -6.51 13.59 -5.66
N LEU A 281 -5.67 14.23 -6.48
CA LEU A 281 -4.33 13.77 -6.78
C LEU A 281 -3.31 14.51 -5.91
N HIS A 282 -2.66 13.77 -5.03
CA HIS A 282 -1.48 14.20 -4.31
C HIS A 282 -0.23 13.66 -5.00
N VAL A 283 0.84 14.44 -5.02
CA VAL A 283 2.11 14.02 -5.58
C VAL A 283 3.16 13.99 -4.48
N SER A 284 3.86 12.88 -4.40
CA SER A 284 4.97 12.66 -3.48
C SER A 284 6.24 12.34 -4.25
N ALA A 285 7.37 12.46 -3.59
CA ALA A 285 8.65 12.00 -4.12
C ALA A 285 8.92 10.57 -3.62
N GLY A 286 9.30 9.70 -4.52
CA GLY A 286 9.83 8.37 -4.22
C GLY A 286 11.27 8.23 -4.68
N ASP A 287 11.95 7.16 -4.29
CA ASP A 287 13.35 6.94 -4.69
C ASP A 287 13.51 6.68 -6.21
N ARG A 288 12.40 6.43 -6.92
CA ARG A 288 12.38 6.11 -8.37
C ARG A 288 11.62 7.10 -9.21
N GLY A 289 11.27 8.24 -8.66
CA GLY A 289 10.51 9.28 -9.35
C GLY A 289 9.27 9.70 -8.57
N PRO A 290 8.36 10.44 -9.21
CA PRO A 290 7.14 10.87 -8.56
C PRO A 290 6.25 9.68 -8.20
N VAL A 291 5.66 9.76 -7.00
CA VAL A 291 4.63 8.87 -6.51
C VAL A 291 3.31 9.62 -6.56
N LEU A 292 2.32 9.06 -7.21
CA LEU A 292 0.98 9.62 -7.28
C LEU A 292 0.12 8.93 -6.23
N ILE A 293 -0.52 9.72 -5.37
CA ILE A 293 -1.44 9.24 -4.34
C ILE A 293 -2.79 9.83 -4.66
N ILE A 294 -3.76 8.98 -4.99
CA ILE A 294 -5.10 9.40 -5.36
C ILE A 294 -6.03 9.10 -4.19
N ASP A 295 -6.49 10.15 -3.54
CA ASP A 295 -7.62 10.09 -2.64
C ASP A 295 -8.87 9.84 -3.48
N ARG A 296 -9.36 8.59 -3.47
CA ARG A 296 -10.42 8.11 -4.33
C ARG A 296 -11.79 8.33 -3.69
N PHE A 297 -12.64 9.12 -4.35
CA PHE A 297 -14.03 9.29 -3.99
C PHE A 297 -14.90 9.48 -5.24
N GLY A 298 -16.22 9.52 -5.05
CA GLY A 298 -17.16 9.75 -6.13
C GLY A 298 -17.89 8.49 -6.60
N ILE A 299 -18.82 8.69 -7.51
CA ILE A 299 -19.73 7.66 -8.00
C ILE A 299 -19.10 6.97 -9.21
N ASN A 300 -19.01 5.66 -9.16
CA ASN A 300 -18.54 4.83 -10.28
C ASN A 300 -19.63 4.66 -11.36
N ASP A 301 -19.25 3.97 -12.45
CA ASP A 301 -20.17 3.64 -13.55
C ASP A 301 -21.32 2.72 -13.13
N ASP A 302 -21.13 1.93 -12.06
CA ASP A 302 -22.17 1.12 -11.42
C ASP A 302 -23.09 1.94 -10.48
N ASN A 303 -22.97 3.27 -10.52
CA ASN A 303 -23.73 4.22 -9.69
C ASN A 303 -23.51 4.04 -8.18
N VAL A 304 -22.40 3.45 -7.77
CA VAL A 304 -22.02 3.23 -6.37
C VAL A 304 -21.00 4.29 -5.94
N LEU A 305 -21.30 4.98 -4.82
CA LEU A 305 -20.34 5.87 -4.18
C LEU A 305 -19.22 5.03 -3.54
N ARG A 306 -18.00 5.25 -3.97
CA ARG A 306 -16.80 4.56 -3.48
C ARG A 306 -15.78 5.53 -2.94
N THR A 307 -15.11 5.13 -1.88
CA THR A 307 -14.02 5.87 -1.24
C THR A 307 -12.83 4.95 -1.00
N GLY A 308 -11.64 5.53 -0.95
CA GLY A 308 -10.40 4.77 -0.71
C GLY A 308 -9.17 5.54 -1.15
N VAL A 309 -8.07 4.83 -1.37
CA VAL A 309 -6.81 5.40 -1.80
C VAL A 309 -6.14 4.51 -2.83
N ILE A 310 -5.49 5.13 -3.80
CA ILE A 310 -4.71 4.48 -4.85
C ILE A 310 -3.30 5.08 -4.84
N PHE A 311 -2.29 4.23 -4.88
CA PHE A 311 -0.89 4.62 -4.99
C PHE A 311 -0.34 4.18 -6.34
N ALA A 312 0.41 5.06 -6.98
CA ALA A 312 1.04 4.75 -8.25
C ALA A 312 2.49 5.23 -8.30
N GLY A 313 3.33 4.40 -8.88
CA GLY A 313 4.74 4.69 -9.12
C GLY A 313 5.12 4.40 -10.57
N LYS A 314 6.19 5.03 -11.06
CA LYS A 314 6.73 4.69 -12.38
C LYS A 314 7.26 3.26 -12.34
N PRO A 315 6.96 2.42 -13.37
CA PRO A 315 7.50 1.08 -13.43
C PRO A 315 9.03 1.14 -13.55
N ALA A 316 9.68 0.42 -12.65
CA ALA A 316 11.14 0.29 -12.64
C ALA A 316 11.46 -1.12 -12.17
N LYS A 317 12.40 -1.78 -12.86
CA LYS A 317 12.77 -3.15 -12.53
C LYS A 317 13.33 -3.23 -11.10
N LEU A 318 12.74 -4.11 -10.30
CA LEU A 318 13.16 -4.37 -8.93
C LEU A 318 14.32 -5.36 -8.92
N ALA A 319 15.34 -5.07 -8.11
CA ALA A 319 16.46 -5.97 -7.90
C ALA A 319 16.16 -7.12 -6.92
N GLY A 320 15.06 -7.00 -6.15
CA GLY A 320 14.65 -8.00 -5.16
C GLY A 320 15.14 -7.75 -3.74
N THR A 321 15.77 -6.61 -3.49
CA THR A 321 16.27 -6.21 -2.17
C THR A 321 15.56 -4.98 -1.60
N GLU A 322 14.70 -4.36 -2.36
CA GLU A 322 14.02 -3.10 -2.03
C GLU A 322 13.16 -3.20 -0.76
N PHE A 323 12.62 -4.38 -0.53
CA PHE A 323 11.79 -4.65 0.65
C PHE A 323 12.57 -5.21 1.84
N ASN A 324 13.89 -5.47 1.73
CA ASN A 324 14.64 -6.02 2.85
C ASN A 324 14.50 -5.14 4.09
N GLY A 325 14.15 -5.75 5.22
CA GLY A 325 13.99 -5.06 6.50
C GLY A 325 12.64 -5.32 7.17
N THR A 326 12.36 -4.53 8.19
CA THR A 326 11.11 -4.61 8.95
C THR A 326 10.17 -3.48 8.52
N PHE A 327 8.90 -3.81 8.33
CA PHE A 327 7.85 -2.85 7.99
C PHE A 327 6.70 -2.96 8.97
N ASN A 328 6.22 -1.81 9.42
CA ASN A 328 4.98 -1.67 10.20
C ASN A 328 3.87 -1.23 9.25
N CYS A 329 2.88 -2.08 9.08
CA CYS A 329 1.77 -1.85 8.17
C CYS A 329 0.51 -1.42 8.94
N SER A 330 -0.28 -0.56 8.31
CA SER A 330 -1.53 -0.04 8.89
C SER A 330 -2.63 -0.02 7.83
N VAL A 331 -3.87 -0.17 8.28
CA VAL A 331 -5.10 -0.05 7.49
C VAL A 331 -6.21 0.54 8.36
N ASN A 332 -7.02 1.45 7.82
CA ASN A 332 -8.14 2.08 8.53
C ASN A 332 -7.73 2.74 9.88
N GLY A 333 -6.54 3.32 9.94
CA GLY A 333 -6.02 3.96 11.15
C GLY A 333 -5.60 3.01 12.27
N ILE A 334 -5.37 1.74 11.96
CA ILE A 334 -4.98 0.70 12.92
C ILE A 334 -3.76 -0.03 12.39
N ASP A 335 -2.80 -0.32 13.26
CA ASP A 335 -1.68 -1.17 12.90
C ASP A 335 -2.18 -2.60 12.61
N SER A 336 -1.93 -3.07 11.40
CA SER A 336 -2.44 -4.34 10.88
C SER A 336 -1.41 -5.45 10.98
N ALA A 337 -0.15 -5.16 10.63
CA ALA A 337 0.89 -6.18 10.54
C ALA A 337 2.29 -5.63 10.79
N ILE A 338 3.19 -6.51 11.20
CA ILE A 338 4.63 -6.30 11.21
C ILE A 338 5.24 -7.33 10.27
N ALA A 339 5.86 -6.87 9.19
CA ALA A 339 6.50 -7.75 8.20
C ALA A 339 8.01 -7.65 8.29
N VAL A 340 8.69 -8.79 8.37
CA VAL A 340 10.16 -8.90 8.26
C VAL A 340 10.48 -9.59 6.95
N ILE A 341 11.23 -8.91 6.09
CA ILE A 341 11.48 -9.34 4.70
C ILE A 341 12.99 -9.52 4.50
N THR A 342 13.37 -10.64 3.91
CA THR A 342 14.75 -10.96 3.53
C THR A 342 14.76 -11.60 2.15
N GLY A 343 15.31 -10.90 1.17
CA GLY A 343 15.30 -11.35 -0.23
C GLY A 343 13.88 -11.57 -0.71
N ASN A 344 13.58 -12.77 -1.14
CA ASN A 344 12.28 -13.17 -1.66
C ASN A 344 11.38 -13.88 -0.63
N THR A 345 11.70 -13.83 0.66
CA THR A 345 10.89 -14.44 1.72
C THR A 345 10.46 -13.39 2.74
N TYR A 346 9.33 -13.63 3.39
CA TYR A 346 8.88 -12.80 4.48
C TYR A 346 8.24 -13.62 5.60
N THR A 347 8.30 -13.03 6.80
CA THR A 347 7.46 -13.42 7.94
C THR A 347 6.60 -12.22 8.31
N VAL A 348 5.31 -12.41 8.44
CA VAL A 348 4.38 -11.36 8.84
C VAL A 348 3.66 -11.76 10.12
N LYS A 349 3.65 -10.86 11.10
CA LYS A 349 2.83 -10.96 12.30
C LYS A 349 1.58 -10.11 12.08
N ASP A 350 0.41 -10.74 12.04
CA ASP A 350 -0.88 -10.05 12.14
C ASP A 350 -1.02 -9.53 13.57
N VAL A 351 -1.06 -8.20 13.71
CA VAL A 351 -1.09 -7.56 15.04
C VAL A 351 -2.44 -7.76 15.71
N GLN A 352 -3.52 -7.79 14.94
CA GLN A 352 -4.88 -7.92 15.46
C GLN A 352 -5.19 -9.34 15.93
N ARG A 353 -4.75 -10.35 15.17
CA ARG A 353 -5.00 -11.76 15.47
C ARG A 353 -3.88 -12.40 16.29
N ASN A 354 -2.74 -11.72 16.42
CA ASN A 354 -1.51 -12.24 17.05
C ASN A 354 -1.05 -13.57 16.43
N THR A 355 -1.18 -13.70 15.10
CA THR A 355 -0.76 -14.88 14.33
C THR A 355 0.43 -14.53 13.46
N ASN A 356 1.28 -15.54 13.19
CA ASN A 356 2.42 -15.41 12.30
C ASN A 356 2.16 -16.21 11.02
N ASN A 357 2.45 -15.60 9.88
CA ASN A 357 2.43 -16.23 8.57
C ASN A 357 3.79 -16.07 7.91
N THR A 358 4.13 -16.97 7.02
CA THR A 358 5.33 -16.91 6.19
C THR A 358 4.93 -16.98 4.72
N GLY A 359 5.74 -16.38 3.87
CA GLY A 359 5.44 -16.38 2.46
C GLY A 359 6.62 -16.00 1.59
N THR A 360 6.34 -15.85 0.30
CA THR A 360 7.32 -15.50 -0.71
C THR A 360 6.91 -14.27 -1.50
N LEU A 361 7.92 -13.53 -1.97
CA LEU A 361 7.77 -12.40 -2.88
C LEU A 361 8.22 -12.81 -4.29
N GLN A 362 7.45 -12.43 -5.29
CA GLN A 362 7.85 -12.51 -6.69
C GLN A 362 7.94 -11.09 -7.24
N PHE A 363 9.16 -10.66 -7.51
CA PHE A 363 9.43 -9.30 -7.98
C PHE A 363 9.15 -9.17 -9.48
N ASN A 364 8.77 -7.97 -9.88
CA ASN A 364 8.43 -7.60 -11.26
C ASN A 364 7.31 -8.47 -11.84
N LYS A 365 6.32 -8.80 -11.00
CA LYS A 365 5.21 -9.67 -11.39
C LYS A 365 3.89 -9.20 -10.76
N VAL A 366 2.80 -9.46 -11.50
CA VAL A 366 1.42 -9.34 -11.01
C VAL A 366 0.67 -10.64 -11.32
N PRO A 367 -0.37 -11.00 -10.54
CA PRO A 367 -1.26 -12.09 -10.91
C PRO A 367 -2.02 -11.76 -12.20
N SER A 368 -2.25 -12.74 -13.05
CA SER A 368 -3.21 -12.60 -14.16
C SER A 368 -4.63 -12.42 -13.60
N ASN A 369 -5.55 -11.89 -14.41
CA ASN A 369 -6.93 -11.61 -13.98
C ASN A 369 -7.68 -12.84 -13.44
N ASN A 370 -7.29 -14.04 -13.86
CA ASN A 370 -7.83 -15.30 -13.36
C ASN A 370 -6.98 -15.92 -12.23
N GLY A 371 -5.88 -15.26 -11.83
CA GLY A 371 -4.99 -15.75 -10.78
C GLY A 371 -4.24 -17.05 -11.09
N LEU A 372 -4.19 -17.47 -12.35
CA LEU A 372 -3.52 -18.71 -12.75
C LEU A 372 -2.03 -18.52 -13.08
N LEU A 373 -1.66 -17.34 -13.54
CA LEU A 373 -0.30 -17.02 -14.01
C LEU A 373 0.24 -15.77 -13.34
N ALA A 374 1.55 -15.73 -13.14
CA ALA A 374 2.29 -14.52 -12.79
C ALA A 374 2.79 -13.86 -14.07
N ILE A 375 2.43 -12.61 -14.28
CA ILE A 375 2.73 -11.83 -15.48
C ILE A 375 3.84 -10.84 -15.16
N ASP A 376 4.81 -10.67 -16.07
CA ASP A 376 5.90 -9.72 -15.89
C ASP A 376 5.38 -8.27 -15.95
N LEU A 377 5.68 -7.52 -14.90
CA LEU A 377 5.37 -6.10 -14.80
C LEU A 377 6.39 -5.44 -13.86
N ASP A 378 7.28 -4.65 -14.44
CA ASP A 378 8.32 -3.96 -13.69
C ASP A 378 7.74 -3.09 -12.56
N GLY A 379 8.37 -3.17 -11.40
CA GLY A 379 7.97 -2.39 -10.22
C GLY A 379 6.88 -3.03 -9.36
N ALA A 380 6.19 -4.05 -9.85
CA ALA A 380 5.17 -4.76 -9.09
C ALA A 380 5.76 -5.92 -8.27
N VAL A 381 5.07 -6.33 -7.22
CA VAL A 381 5.44 -7.48 -6.40
C VAL A 381 4.22 -8.31 -6.07
N ILE A 382 4.30 -9.61 -6.27
CA ILE A 382 3.33 -10.54 -5.71
C ILE A 382 3.85 -10.98 -4.34
N ALA A 383 3.02 -10.82 -3.31
CA ALA A 383 3.25 -11.38 -1.98
C ALA A 383 2.24 -12.51 -1.74
N LYS A 384 2.74 -13.72 -1.50
CA LYS A 384 1.92 -14.92 -1.36
C LYS A 384 2.31 -15.70 -0.12
N ASN A 385 1.37 -15.94 0.80
CA ASN A 385 1.59 -16.85 1.91
C ASN A 385 1.76 -18.29 1.42
N VAL A 386 2.37 -19.14 2.23
CA VAL A 386 2.68 -20.53 1.86
C VAL A 386 1.40 -21.28 1.46
N ASP A 387 0.31 -21.07 2.19
CA ASP A 387 -0.96 -21.78 2.01
C ASP A 387 -1.92 -21.11 1.00
N GLU A 388 -1.53 -19.97 0.39
CA GLU A 388 -2.36 -19.24 -0.56
C GLU A 388 -2.14 -19.72 -2.00
N THR A 389 -3.17 -19.57 -2.82
CA THR A 389 -3.06 -19.64 -4.28
C THR A 389 -2.61 -18.30 -4.85
N LEU A 390 -2.19 -18.27 -6.11
CA LEU A 390 -1.83 -17.01 -6.77
C LEU A 390 -3.03 -16.04 -6.89
N ALA A 391 -4.25 -16.57 -6.99
CA ALA A 391 -5.47 -15.77 -7.02
C ALA A 391 -5.76 -15.04 -5.70
N GLN A 392 -5.26 -15.55 -4.58
CA GLN A 392 -5.39 -14.96 -3.25
C GLN A 392 -4.22 -14.06 -2.88
N ALA A 393 -3.16 -14.07 -3.70
CA ALA A 393 -1.96 -13.31 -3.44
C ALA A 393 -2.23 -11.81 -3.41
N SER A 394 -1.47 -11.12 -2.59
CA SER A 394 -1.47 -9.67 -2.50
C SER A 394 -0.55 -9.06 -3.58
N VAL A 395 -0.89 -7.85 -4.03
CA VAL A 395 -0.06 -7.10 -4.98
C VAL A 395 0.55 -5.89 -4.28
N GLY A 396 1.87 -5.82 -4.31
CA GLY A 396 2.65 -4.77 -3.67
C GLY A 396 3.30 -3.81 -4.64
N LEU A 397 3.54 -2.60 -4.15
CA LEU A 397 4.28 -1.54 -4.84
C LEU A 397 5.22 -0.86 -3.85
N PRO A 398 6.55 -0.96 -4.02
CA PRO A 398 7.50 -0.15 -3.27
C PRO A 398 7.49 1.27 -3.86
N LEU A 399 7.20 2.25 -3.01
CA LEU A 399 7.13 3.66 -3.39
C LEU A 399 8.47 4.36 -3.11
N SER A 400 9.10 3.99 -2.00
CA SER A 400 10.43 4.43 -1.60
C SER A 400 11.08 3.38 -0.71
N SER A 401 12.32 3.60 -0.29
CA SER A 401 13.00 2.75 0.70
C SER A 401 12.31 2.75 2.07
N SER A 402 11.45 3.74 2.34
CA SER A 402 10.73 3.89 3.61
C SER A 402 9.24 3.56 3.53
N LEU A 403 8.67 3.45 2.33
CA LEU A 403 7.24 3.30 2.12
C LEU A 403 6.92 2.28 1.04
N ALA A 404 6.09 1.32 1.38
CA ALA A 404 5.51 0.36 0.44
C ALA A 404 4.00 0.24 0.69
N VAL A 405 3.27 -0.20 -0.29
CA VAL A 405 1.84 -0.49 -0.17
C VAL A 405 1.54 -1.89 -0.68
N LEU A 406 0.55 -2.54 -0.09
CA LEU A 406 0.17 -3.91 -0.40
C LEU A 406 -1.35 -4.01 -0.48
N SER A 407 -1.89 -4.24 -1.66
CA SER A 407 -3.31 -4.51 -1.88
C SER A 407 -3.55 -6.01 -1.70
N ARG A 408 -4.38 -6.38 -0.73
CA ARG A 408 -4.71 -7.77 -0.40
C ARG A 408 -5.81 -8.31 -1.30
N GLY A 409 -5.90 -9.64 -1.38
CA GLY A 409 -6.96 -10.32 -2.14
C GLY A 409 -8.38 -9.99 -1.67
N ASP A 410 -8.57 -9.59 -0.41
CA ASP A 410 -9.85 -9.15 0.17
C ASP A 410 -10.20 -7.68 -0.17
N GLY A 411 -9.35 -6.99 -0.93
CA GLY A 411 -9.54 -5.60 -1.35
C GLY A 411 -9.07 -4.57 -0.33
N THR A 412 -8.50 -4.97 0.81
CA THR A 412 -7.87 -4.04 1.75
C THR A 412 -6.49 -3.61 1.26
N LEU A 413 -6.02 -2.45 1.72
CA LEU A 413 -4.71 -1.91 1.38
C LEU A 413 -3.92 -1.64 2.65
N ASP A 414 -2.82 -2.35 2.81
CA ASP A 414 -1.83 -2.02 3.82
C ASP A 414 -0.90 -0.91 3.33
N ILE A 415 -0.72 0.11 4.15
CA ILE A 415 0.31 1.13 3.98
C ILE A 415 1.43 0.80 4.95
N CYS A 416 2.57 0.38 4.42
CA CYS A 416 3.68 -0.21 5.17
C CYS A 416 4.85 0.77 5.24
N ARG A 417 5.24 1.13 6.45
CA ARG A 417 6.36 2.03 6.76
C ARG A 417 7.54 1.20 7.25
N ARG A 418 8.73 1.47 6.75
CA ARG A 418 9.94 0.83 7.25
C ARG A 418 10.13 1.19 8.73
N ALA A 419 10.37 0.19 9.57
CA ALA A 419 10.75 0.43 10.96
C ALA A 419 12.13 1.14 11.00
N SER A 420 12.23 2.12 11.87
CA SER A 420 13.45 2.89 12.13
C SER A 420 14.44 2.13 13.00
#